data_6119d9b0fabbd42bfc7f53f8cf1c35dd
#
_entry.id   6119d9b0fabbd42bfc7f53f8cf1c35dd
#
_cell.length_a   1.000
_cell.length_b   1.000
_cell.length_c   1.000
_cell.angle_alpha   90.00
_cell.angle_beta   90.00
_cell.angle_gamma   90.00
#
_symmetry.space_group_name_H-M   'P 1'
#
loop_
_entity.id
_entity.type
_entity.pdbx_description
1 polymer ?
#
loop_
_entity_poly.entity_id
_entity_poly.type
_entity_poly.pdbx_seq_one_letter_code
_entity_poly.pdbx_strand_id
1 'polypeptide(L)'
;MRFLGTQSGLALLFFMFFALKGTYAQDGRINIQQDSKVEKLVAARTELNKDDSTSERYQIQIYNGSLEGATKEQATFKNDFGWHCDIAFKTPTYRVYVGKFRTRLEADKRLIEVKKKYPSAFIITP
;
A
#
# COMPACT_ATOMS: atom_id res chain seq x y z
N MET A 1 -19.72 -12.45 73.70
CA MET A 1 -18.86 -11.46 73.04
C MET A 1 -17.80 -12.16 72.25
N ARG A 2 -17.52 -11.73 71.05
CA ARG A 2 -16.51 -12.19 70.08
C ARG A 2 -16.93 -13.30 69.09
N PHE A 3 -17.85 -12.98 68.22
CA PHE A 3 -18.11 -13.78 67.03
C PHE A 3 -17.68 -13.04 65.70
N LEU A 4 -16.69 -12.12 65.81
CA LEU A 4 -16.22 -11.36 64.62
C LEU A 4 -15.02 -11.97 63.91
N GLY A 5 -14.46 -13.10 64.33
CA GLY A 5 -13.21 -13.65 63.76
C GLY A 5 -13.38 -14.71 62.68
N THR A 6 -14.54 -15.35 62.58
CA THR A 6 -14.71 -16.49 61.68
C THR A 6 -15.20 -16.11 60.27
N GLN A 7 -15.89 -14.98 60.13
CA GLN A 7 -16.39 -14.55 58.83
C GLN A 7 -15.28 -13.96 57.93
N SER A 8 -14.28 -13.30 58.53
CA SER A 8 -13.14 -12.76 57.76
C SER A 8 -12.25 -13.86 57.19
N GLY A 9 -12.06 -14.96 57.90
CA GLY A 9 -11.24 -16.09 57.43
C GLY A 9 -11.86 -16.84 56.25
N LEU A 10 -13.19 -16.97 56.27
CA LEU A 10 -13.93 -17.67 55.20
C LEU A 10 -13.92 -16.86 53.89
N ALA A 11 -14.03 -15.55 54.00
CA ALA A 11 -13.97 -14.65 52.83
C ALA A 11 -12.59 -14.65 52.17
N LEU A 12 -11.52 -14.70 52.96
CA LEU A 12 -10.14 -14.76 52.48
C LEU A 12 -9.84 -16.08 51.77
N LEU A 13 -10.35 -17.20 52.28
CA LEU A 13 -10.24 -18.52 51.66
C LEU A 13 -11.01 -18.60 50.34
N PHE A 14 -12.16 -17.95 50.23
CA PHE A 14 -12.96 -17.90 49.00
C PHE A 14 -12.29 -17.07 47.91
N PHE A 15 -11.61 -15.97 48.28
CA PHE A 15 -10.87 -15.13 47.36
C PHE A 15 -9.60 -15.82 46.81
N MET A 16 -8.94 -16.62 47.66
CA MET A 16 -7.75 -17.39 47.28
C MET A 16 -8.08 -18.54 46.32
N PHE A 17 -9.28 -19.12 46.42
CA PHE A 17 -9.74 -20.18 45.51
C PHE A 17 -10.11 -19.66 44.11
N PHE A 18 -10.45 -18.36 43.99
CA PHE A 18 -10.78 -17.73 42.71
C PHE A 18 -9.55 -17.29 41.91
N ALA A 19 -8.41 -17.10 42.58
CA ALA A 19 -7.14 -16.70 41.95
C ALA A 19 -6.42 -17.85 41.21
N LEU A 20 -6.84 -19.11 41.40
CA LEU A 20 -6.24 -20.31 40.81
C LEU A 20 -6.87 -20.71 39.47
N LYS A 21 -7.79 -19.91 38.90
CA LYS A 21 -8.26 -20.11 37.54
C LYS A 21 -7.17 -19.61 36.58
N GLY A 22 -6.19 -20.47 36.32
CA GLY A 22 -5.21 -20.24 35.26
C GLY A 22 -5.96 -19.99 33.96
N THR A 23 -5.75 -18.83 33.38
CA THR A 23 -6.17 -18.53 32.01
C THR A 23 -5.39 -19.44 31.08
N TYR A 24 -6.00 -20.53 30.63
CA TYR A 24 -5.49 -21.30 29.53
C TYR A 24 -5.64 -20.41 28.28
N ALA A 25 -4.56 -19.78 27.87
CA ALA A 25 -4.47 -19.17 26.54
C ALA A 25 -4.61 -20.32 25.55
N GLN A 26 -5.69 -20.30 24.77
CA GLN A 26 -5.87 -21.25 23.68
C GLN A 26 -4.79 -20.93 22.63
N ASP A 27 -3.76 -21.77 22.55
CA ASP A 27 -2.84 -21.80 21.41
C ASP A 27 -3.66 -22.23 20.18
N GLY A 28 -4.25 -21.26 19.53
CA GLY A 28 -4.91 -21.46 18.24
C GLY A 28 -3.88 -21.78 17.18
N ARG A 29 -3.51 -23.03 17.02
CA ARG A 29 -2.71 -23.48 15.88
C ARG A 29 -3.59 -23.49 14.64
N ILE A 30 -3.42 -22.46 13.81
CA ILE A 30 -4.02 -22.43 12.48
C ILE A 30 -3.19 -23.37 11.60
N ASN A 31 -3.70 -24.58 11.37
CA ASN A 31 -3.11 -25.51 10.42
C ASN A 31 -3.73 -25.24 9.05
N ILE A 32 -3.12 -24.35 8.28
CA ILE A 32 -3.55 -24.06 6.91
C ILE A 32 -2.90 -25.12 6.01
N GLN A 33 -3.64 -26.13 5.64
CA GLN A 33 -3.24 -27.03 4.55
C GLN A 33 -3.47 -26.29 3.23
N GLN A 34 -2.45 -25.60 2.76
CA GLN A 34 -2.46 -25.00 1.42
C GLN A 34 -2.02 -26.03 0.38
N ASP A 35 -2.74 -26.08 -0.76
CA ASP A 35 -2.31 -26.83 -1.93
C ASP A 35 -0.95 -26.25 -2.41
N SER A 36 0.00 -27.12 -2.73
CA SER A 36 1.33 -26.72 -3.23
C SER A 36 1.28 -25.83 -4.48
N LYS A 37 0.16 -25.84 -5.20
CA LYS A 37 -0.10 -24.94 -6.32
C LYS A 37 -0.29 -23.50 -5.88
N VAL A 38 -0.92 -23.27 -4.71
CA VAL A 38 -1.13 -21.92 -4.16
C VAL A 38 0.20 -21.30 -3.79
N GLU A 39 1.10 -22.05 -3.18
CA GLU A 39 2.44 -21.58 -2.82
C GLU A 39 3.26 -21.17 -4.07
N LYS A 40 3.21 -21.98 -5.14
CA LYS A 40 3.84 -21.64 -6.41
C LYS A 40 3.23 -20.41 -7.07
N LEU A 41 1.90 -20.25 -7.00
CA LEU A 41 1.21 -19.08 -7.55
C LEU A 41 1.54 -17.81 -6.76
N VAL A 42 1.61 -17.89 -5.44
CA VAL A 42 2.02 -16.77 -4.58
C VAL A 42 3.47 -16.38 -4.84
N ALA A 43 4.37 -17.35 -4.97
CA ALA A 43 5.77 -17.09 -5.31
C ALA A 43 5.92 -16.44 -6.70
N ALA A 44 5.23 -16.97 -7.71
CA ALA A 44 5.23 -16.38 -9.06
C ALA A 44 4.64 -14.97 -9.07
N ARG A 45 3.54 -14.72 -8.34
CA ARG A 45 2.95 -13.38 -8.20
C ARG A 45 3.89 -12.42 -7.48
N THR A 46 4.59 -12.88 -6.46
CA THR A 46 5.56 -12.06 -5.73
C THR A 46 6.74 -11.68 -6.63
N GLU A 47 7.20 -12.59 -7.47
CA GLU A 47 8.27 -12.33 -8.44
C GLU A 47 7.84 -11.32 -9.50
N LEU A 48 6.64 -11.49 -10.07
CA LEU A 48 6.04 -10.54 -10.99
C LEU A 48 5.85 -9.15 -10.35
N ASN A 49 5.41 -9.10 -9.10
CA ASN A 49 5.20 -7.84 -8.38
C ASN A 49 6.51 -7.16 -7.91
N LYS A 50 7.63 -7.86 -7.90
CA LYS A 50 8.94 -7.21 -7.66
C LYS A 50 9.32 -6.28 -8.81
N ASP A 51 9.02 -6.67 -10.04
CA ASP A 51 9.23 -5.82 -11.22
C ASP A 51 8.12 -4.78 -11.37
N ASP A 52 6.92 -5.06 -10.87
CA ASP A 52 5.73 -4.22 -10.96
C ASP A 52 5.56 -3.28 -9.73
N SER A 53 6.67 -2.80 -9.18
CA SER A 53 6.68 -1.70 -8.20
C SER A 53 6.09 -0.38 -8.77
N THR A 54 5.46 -0.49 -9.93
CA THR A 54 4.91 0.60 -10.75
C THR A 54 3.43 0.84 -10.48
N SER A 55 2.69 -0.18 -9.97
CA SER A 55 1.22 -0.12 -9.89
C SER A 55 0.68 0.76 -8.76
N GLU A 56 1.51 1.07 -7.75
CA GLU A 56 1.09 1.88 -6.60
C GLU A 56 1.93 3.16 -6.45
N ARG A 57 2.19 3.85 -7.53
CA ARG A 57 2.96 5.10 -7.52
C ARG A 57 2.19 6.23 -8.14
N TYR A 58 2.31 7.39 -7.51
CA TYR A 58 1.78 8.62 -8.08
C TYR A 58 2.52 8.97 -9.37
N GLN A 59 1.77 9.31 -10.41
CA GLN A 59 2.31 9.74 -11.69
C GLN A 59 1.66 11.06 -12.10
N ILE A 60 2.35 11.84 -12.91
CA ILE A 60 1.80 13.08 -13.46
C ILE A 60 1.47 12.83 -14.92
N GLN A 61 0.21 13.05 -15.32
CA GLN A 61 -0.19 13.02 -16.71
C GLN A 61 0.05 14.41 -17.32
N ILE A 62 0.80 14.44 -18.43
CA ILE A 62 1.12 15.69 -19.13
C ILE A 62 0.42 15.83 -20.48
N TYR A 63 0.03 14.71 -21.08
CA TYR A 63 -0.59 14.70 -22.42
C TYR A 63 -1.68 13.63 -22.53
N ASN A 64 -2.68 13.91 -23.37
CA ASN A 64 -3.73 12.98 -23.75
C ASN A 64 -4.16 13.27 -25.19
N GLY A 65 -4.05 12.28 -26.09
CA GLY A 65 -4.41 12.48 -27.50
C GLY A 65 -3.91 11.35 -28.42
N SER A 66 -3.39 11.73 -29.60
CA SER A 66 -2.89 10.78 -30.60
C SER A 66 -1.54 10.18 -30.19
N LEU A 67 -1.19 9.03 -30.78
CA LEU A 67 0.12 8.38 -30.57
C LEU A 67 1.28 9.28 -31.00
N GLU A 68 1.15 9.92 -32.13
CA GLU A 68 2.17 10.81 -32.69
C GLU A 68 2.45 11.99 -31.71
N GLY A 69 1.37 12.64 -31.23
CA GLY A 69 1.49 13.69 -30.22
C GLY A 69 2.12 13.19 -28.93
N ALA A 70 1.72 12.01 -28.45
CA ALA A 70 2.28 11.40 -27.25
C ALA A 70 3.79 11.12 -27.37
N THR A 71 4.22 10.62 -28.51
CA THR A 71 5.65 10.34 -28.80
C THR A 71 6.46 11.64 -28.84
N LYS A 72 5.93 12.68 -29.47
CA LYS A 72 6.57 13.99 -29.55
C LYS A 72 6.72 14.61 -28.15
N GLU A 73 5.63 14.62 -27.37
CA GLU A 73 5.63 15.16 -26.01
C GLU A 73 6.55 14.37 -25.06
N GLN A 74 6.61 13.04 -25.24
CA GLN A 74 7.55 12.20 -24.48
C GLN A 74 9.00 12.59 -24.76
N ALA A 75 9.36 12.75 -26.03
CA ALA A 75 10.73 13.13 -26.43
C ALA A 75 11.09 14.53 -25.89
N THR A 76 10.17 15.50 -26.06
CA THR A 76 10.35 16.86 -25.55
C THR A 76 10.53 16.86 -24.03
N PHE A 77 9.68 16.16 -23.32
CA PHE A 77 9.75 16.09 -21.86
C PHE A 77 11.04 15.44 -21.34
N LYS A 78 11.50 14.36 -21.99
CA LYS A 78 12.78 13.71 -21.66
C LYS A 78 13.96 14.64 -21.86
N ASN A 79 13.95 15.46 -22.90
CA ASN A 79 15.01 16.42 -23.17
C ASN A 79 15.03 17.57 -22.14
N ASP A 80 13.85 18.02 -21.68
CA ASP A 80 13.74 19.17 -20.78
C ASP A 80 13.98 18.81 -19.30
N PHE A 81 13.45 17.68 -18.87
CA PHE A 81 13.43 17.30 -17.45
C PHE A 81 14.30 16.08 -17.15
N GLY A 82 14.61 15.24 -18.12
CA GLY A 82 15.41 14.01 -17.93
C GLY A 82 14.72 12.93 -17.09
N TRP A 83 13.42 13.08 -16.77
CA TRP A 83 12.71 12.13 -15.92
C TRP A 83 12.13 10.98 -16.73
N HIS A 84 11.84 9.89 -16.00
CA HIS A 84 11.14 8.75 -16.58
C HIS A 84 9.77 9.17 -17.12
N CYS A 85 9.48 8.73 -18.35
CA CYS A 85 8.28 9.12 -19.06
C CYS A 85 7.76 7.93 -19.87
N ASP A 86 6.53 7.52 -19.58
CA ASP A 86 5.84 6.38 -20.17
C ASP A 86 4.66 6.81 -21.03
N ILE A 87 4.42 6.08 -22.13
CA ILE A 87 3.20 6.22 -22.93
C ILE A 87 2.31 5.02 -22.65
N ALA A 88 1.06 5.25 -22.28
CA ALA A 88 0.07 4.20 -22.11
C ALA A 88 -1.16 4.47 -22.98
N PHE A 89 -1.65 3.42 -23.63
CA PHE A 89 -2.93 3.46 -24.33
C PHE A 89 -4.06 3.25 -23.33
N LYS A 90 -4.93 4.23 -23.23
CA LYS A 90 -6.19 4.15 -22.46
C LYS A 90 -7.31 4.54 -23.40
N THR A 91 -8.02 3.54 -23.90
CA THR A 91 -9.08 3.70 -24.90
C THR A 91 -9.93 4.96 -24.65
N PRO A 92 -10.12 5.84 -25.66
CA PRO A 92 -9.64 5.74 -27.04
C PRO A 92 -8.32 6.48 -27.31
N THR A 93 -7.58 6.95 -26.29
CA THR A 93 -6.45 7.88 -26.44
C THR A 93 -5.15 7.34 -25.86
N TYR A 94 -4.04 7.90 -26.33
CA TYR A 94 -2.73 7.71 -25.73
C TYR A 94 -2.47 8.79 -24.68
N ARG A 95 -1.90 8.39 -23.56
CA ARG A 95 -1.57 9.29 -22.46
C ARG A 95 -0.10 9.21 -22.12
N VAL A 96 0.48 10.33 -21.78
CA VAL A 96 1.88 10.41 -21.37
C VAL A 96 1.94 10.65 -19.87
N TYR A 97 2.60 9.73 -19.16
CA TYR A 97 2.81 9.77 -17.74
C TYR A 97 4.27 10.02 -17.42
N VAL A 98 4.52 10.87 -16.45
CA VAL A 98 5.87 11.23 -16.05
C VAL A 98 6.08 11.01 -14.57
N GLY A 99 7.29 10.54 -14.22
CA GLY A 99 7.69 10.22 -12.87
C GLY A 99 7.01 8.97 -12.31
N LYS A 100 7.57 8.47 -11.22
CA LYS A 100 7.06 7.36 -10.41
C LYS A 100 7.31 7.73 -8.95
N PHE A 101 6.40 8.53 -8.38
CA PHE A 101 6.58 9.10 -7.05
C PHE A 101 5.98 8.20 -5.99
N ARG A 102 6.69 8.02 -4.91
CA ARG A 102 6.24 7.16 -3.81
C ARG A 102 5.18 7.83 -2.95
N THR A 103 5.26 9.15 -2.79
CA THR A 103 4.35 9.91 -1.96
C THR A 103 3.63 10.98 -2.77
N ARG A 104 2.41 11.32 -2.35
CA ARG A 104 1.66 12.42 -2.95
C ARG A 104 2.37 13.75 -2.83
N LEU A 105 2.99 14.01 -1.70
CA LEU A 105 3.72 15.26 -1.45
C LEU A 105 4.88 15.45 -2.43
N GLU A 106 5.60 14.37 -2.73
CA GLU A 106 6.66 14.39 -3.74
C GLU A 106 6.09 14.71 -5.12
N ALA A 107 4.99 14.05 -5.50
CA ALA A 107 4.31 14.28 -6.77
C ALA A 107 3.79 15.72 -6.88
N ASP A 108 3.19 16.28 -5.81
CA ASP A 108 2.70 17.67 -5.78
C ASP A 108 3.85 18.67 -5.96
N LYS A 109 4.99 18.45 -5.30
CA LYS A 109 6.18 19.27 -5.46
C LYS A 109 6.68 19.27 -6.91
N ARG A 110 6.74 18.11 -7.54
CA ARG A 110 7.16 17.96 -8.93
C ARG A 110 6.14 18.50 -9.91
N LEU A 111 4.84 18.39 -9.59
CA LEU A 111 3.78 18.95 -10.41
C LEU A 111 3.93 20.48 -10.57
N ILE A 112 4.36 21.20 -9.55
CA ILE A 112 4.60 22.64 -9.62
C ILE A 112 5.65 22.97 -10.68
N GLU A 113 6.70 22.17 -10.77
CA GLU A 113 7.76 22.34 -11.77
C GLU A 113 7.23 22.04 -13.18
N VAL A 114 6.50 20.93 -13.32
CA VAL A 114 5.92 20.49 -14.61
C VAL A 114 4.89 21.48 -15.13
N LYS A 115 4.04 22.04 -14.26
CA LYS A 115 2.99 23.03 -14.65
C LYS A 115 3.53 24.30 -15.25
N LYS A 116 4.77 24.64 -15.04
CA LYS A 116 5.40 25.82 -15.70
C LYS A 116 5.42 25.65 -17.22
N LYS A 117 5.53 24.44 -17.72
CA LYS A 117 5.56 24.11 -19.17
C LYS A 117 4.29 23.38 -19.63
N TYR A 118 3.67 22.60 -18.76
CA TYR A 118 2.46 21.82 -19.02
C TYR A 118 1.33 22.22 -18.05
N PRO A 119 0.63 23.34 -18.28
CA PRO A 119 -0.38 23.87 -17.34
C PRO A 119 -1.53 22.90 -17.07
N SER A 120 -1.86 22.03 -18.04
CA SER A 120 -2.92 21.01 -17.96
C SER A 120 -2.48 19.73 -17.22
N ALA A 121 -1.24 19.65 -16.74
CA ALA A 121 -0.74 18.47 -16.04
C ALA A 121 -1.47 18.27 -14.69
N PHE A 122 -1.74 17.02 -14.36
CA PHE A 122 -2.35 16.63 -13.10
C PHE A 122 -1.82 15.30 -12.59
N ILE A 123 -1.95 15.08 -11.27
CA ILE A 123 -1.51 13.85 -10.63
C ILE A 123 -2.57 12.77 -10.78
N ILE A 124 -2.10 11.56 -11.11
CA ILE A 124 -2.88 10.33 -11.05
C ILE A 124 -2.48 9.59 -9.79
N THR A 125 -3.47 9.20 -9.03
CA THR A 125 -3.32 8.31 -7.87
C THR A 125 -3.20 6.88 -8.34
N PRO A 126 -2.44 6.05 -7.61
CA PRO A 126 -2.37 4.62 -7.86
C PRO A 126 -3.73 3.93 -7.73
#